data_cbdc1a62704eeb2083b8755b4d70b4f7
#
_entry.id   cbdc1a62704eeb2083b8755b4d70b4f7
#
_cell.length_a   1.000
_cell.length_b   1.000
_cell.length_c   1.000
_cell.angle_alpha   90.00
_cell.angle_beta   90.00
_cell.angle_gamma   90.00
#
_symmetry.space_group_name_H-M   'P 1'
#
loop_
_entity.id
_entity.type
_entity.pdbx_description
1 polymer ?
#
loop_
_entity_poly.entity_id
_entity_poly.type
_entity_poly.pdbx_seq_one_letter_code
_entity_poly.pdbx_strand_id
1 'polypeptide(L)'
;LCVAVGSSLHLIRPLGFFLSDPKLKRAGLDYWEHLELYVHDSFEDFLEAAEPQRLFLVETGGAHLYSEMNYQAGDYLVFGSETRGLAPELLKTYEDFTVTLPQRNVRSLNLSNTVAIIVYEAWRQLDFCDVKNSF
;
A
#
# COMPACT_ATOMS: atom_id res chain seq x y z
N LEU A 1 7.64 -0.69 7.52
CA LEU A 1 7.94 -0.83 6.10
C LEU A 1 8.04 0.52 5.40
N CYS A 2 6.99 1.35 5.46
CA CYS A 2 6.97 2.64 4.74
C CYS A 2 8.17 3.52 5.05
N VAL A 3 8.57 3.58 6.31
CA VAL A 3 9.79 4.31 6.73
C VAL A 3 11.03 3.71 6.06
N ALA A 4 11.12 2.39 6.02
CA ALA A 4 12.30 1.69 5.48
C ALA A 4 12.49 1.95 3.99
N VAL A 5 11.42 2.17 3.25
CA VAL A 5 11.47 2.37 1.80
C VAL A 5 11.25 3.84 1.39
N GLY A 6 11.05 4.73 2.34
CA GLY A 6 10.83 6.15 2.08
C GLY A 6 9.46 6.47 1.47
N SER A 7 8.46 5.61 1.70
CA SER A 7 7.10 5.83 1.21
C SER A 7 6.22 6.48 2.27
N SER A 8 5.31 7.34 1.85
CA SER A 8 4.25 7.81 2.74
C SER A 8 3.21 6.70 2.96
N LEU A 9 2.51 6.78 4.09
CA LEU A 9 1.42 5.88 4.44
C LEU A 9 0.12 6.67 4.55
N HIS A 10 -0.87 6.27 3.76
CA HIS A 10 -2.20 6.83 3.81
C HIS A 10 -3.15 5.78 4.40
N LEU A 11 -3.84 6.15 5.46
CA LEU A 11 -4.85 5.30 6.11
C LEU A 11 -6.23 5.91 5.86
N ILE A 12 -7.16 5.06 5.47
CA ILE A 12 -8.54 5.47 5.17
C ILE A 12 -9.47 4.85 6.19
N ARG A 13 -10.23 5.69 6.89
CA ARG A 13 -11.20 5.23 7.91
C ARG A 13 -12.35 4.44 7.26
N PRO A 14 -12.98 3.51 8.00
CA PRO A 14 -12.73 3.20 9.40
C PRO A 14 -11.47 2.35 9.61
N LEU A 15 -10.71 2.65 10.65
CA LEU A 15 -9.53 1.87 11.05
C LEU A 15 -9.94 0.79 12.06
N GLY A 16 -9.28 -0.35 12.00
CA GLY A 16 -9.46 -1.43 12.97
C GLY A 16 -8.70 -1.23 14.28
N PHE A 17 -8.09 -0.05 14.49
CA PHE A 17 -7.24 0.26 15.64
C PHE A 17 -7.24 1.75 15.93
N PHE A 18 -6.74 2.14 17.11
CA PHE A 18 -6.57 3.54 17.48
C PHE A 18 -5.13 3.98 17.27
N LEU A 19 -4.91 5.07 16.54
CA LEU A 19 -3.58 5.62 16.27
C LEU A 19 -2.86 6.09 17.55
N SER A 20 -3.61 6.41 18.60
CA SER A 20 -3.08 6.80 19.90
C SER A 20 -2.74 5.63 20.82
N ASP A 21 -2.94 4.38 20.36
CA ASP A 21 -2.66 3.19 21.16
C ASP A 21 -1.17 3.09 21.49
N PRO A 22 -0.79 2.98 22.78
CA PRO A 22 0.61 2.81 23.17
C PRO A 22 1.27 1.56 22.57
N LYS A 23 0.50 0.49 22.35
CA LYS A 23 1.00 -0.74 21.70
C LYS A 23 1.41 -0.47 20.25
N LEU A 24 0.65 0.36 19.54
CA LEU A 24 0.97 0.76 18.19
C LEU A 24 2.26 1.58 18.15
N LYS A 25 2.41 2.53 19.05
CA LYS A 25 3.64 3.33 19.20
C LYS A 25 4.84 2.47 19.53
N ARG A 26 4.67 1.48 20.41
CA ARG A 26 5.74 0.52 20.75
C ARG A 26 6.15 -0.33 19.56
N ALA A 27 5.18 -0.79 18.76
CA ALA A 27 5.45 -1.57 17.54
C ALA A 27 6.17 -0.74 16.47
N GLY A 28 5.90 0.57 16.40
CA GLY A 28 6.58 1.51 15.53
C GLY A 28 7.93 2.00 16.06
N LEU A 29 8.13 1.90 17.37
CA LEU A 29 9.37 2.27 18.08
C LEU A 29 10.01 3.57 17.57
N ASP A 30 11.33 3.54 17.40
CA ASP A 30 12.14 4.71 17.04
C ASP A 30 11.89 5.22 15.63
N TYR A 31 11.21 4.47 14.79
CA TYR A 31 10.93 4.84 13.39
C TYR A 31 9.66 5.64 13.21
N TRP A 32 8.79 5.70 14.22
CA TRP A 32 7.49 6.37 14.14
C TRP A 32 7.61 7.85 13.77
N GLU A 33 8.62 8.53 14.29
CA GLU A 33 8.88 9.95 14.03
C GLU A 33 9.25 10.22 12.57
N HIS A 34 9.74 9.20 11.88
CA HIS A 34 10.13 9.29 10.48
C HIS A 34 9.02 8.88 9.51
N LEU A 35 7.87 8.46 10.05
CA LEU A 35 6.74 8.03 9.24
C LEU A 35 5.96 9.24 8.74
N GLU A 36 5.88 9.36 7.42
CA GLU A 36 5.00 10.33 6.77
C GLU A 36 3.60 9.72 6.68
N LEU A 37 2.74 10.09 7.65
CA LEU A 37 1.41 9.50 7.83
C LEU A 37 0.31 10.50 7.52
N TYR A 38 -0.65 10.07 6.69
CA TYR A 38 -1.86 10.81 6.37
C TYR A 38 -3.09 9.93 6.69
N VAL A 39 -4.12 10.52 7.30
CA VAL A 39 -5.37 9.84 7.62
C VAL A 39 -6.52 10.54 6.92
N HIS A 40 -7.33 9.79 6.22
CA HIS A 40 -8.48 10.29 5.45
C HIS A 40 -9.77 9.67 5.96
N ASP A 41 -10.87 10.42 5.93
CA ASP A 41 -12.17 9.92 6.35
C ASP A 41 -12.80 8.99 5.31
N SER A 42 -12.44 9.16 4.04
CA SER A 42 -12.94 8.34 2.93
C SER A 42 -11.90 8.22 1.82
N PHE A 43 -12.13 7.29 0.90
CA PHE A 43 -11.29 7.17 -0.29
C PHE A 43 -11.42 8.41 -1.19
N GLU A 44 -12.60 9.00 -1.27
CA GLU A 44 -12.85 10.23 -2.00
C GLU A 44 -12.03 11.39 -1.43
N ASP A 45 -11.96 11.50 -0.11
CA ASP A 45 -11.12 12.51 0.56
C ASP A 45 -9.64 12.28 0.26
N PHE A 46 -9.20 11.03 0.20
CA PHE A 46 -7.85 10.69 -0.21
C PHE A 46 -7.58 11.16 -1.65
N LEU A 47 -8.48 10.86 -2.59
CA LEU A 47 -8.31 11.26 -3.99
C LEU A 47 -8.21 12.78 -4.13
N GLU A 48 -9.03 13.51 -3.39
CA GLU A 48 -9.05 14.96 -3.41
C GLU A 48 -7.76 15.56 -2.83
N ALA A 49 -7.27 14.99 -1.73
CA ALA A 49 -6.08 15.49 -1.05
C ALA A 49 -4.77 15.10 -1.75
N ALA A 50 -4.66 13.88 -2.21
CA ALA A 50 -3.42 13.33 -2.79
C ALA A 50 -3.31 13.57 -4.30
N GLU A 51 -4.43 13.71 -5.00
CA GLU A 51 -4.49 13.89 -6.47
C GLU A 51 -3.59 12.88 -7.20
N PRO A 52 -3.75 11.55 -6.97
CA PRO A 52 -2.87 10.58 -7.55
C PRO A 52 -2.97 10.58 -9.07
N GLN A 53 -1.83 10.65 -9.75
CA GLN A 53 -1.79 10.53 -11.22
C GLN A 53 -2.00 9.08 -11.64
N ARG A 54 -1.42 8.14 -10.88
CA ARG A 54 -1.56 6.71 -11.10
C ARG A 54 -1.77 6.01 -9.78
N LEU A 55 -2.65 5.02 -9.77
CA LEU A 55 -2.82 4.13 -8.63
C LEU A 55 -3.11 2.71 -9.10
N PHE A 56 -2.66 1.76 -8.32
CA PHE A 56 -2.89 0.33 -8.54
C PHE A 56 -3.60 -0.25 -7.34
N LEU A 57 -4.67 -0.99 -7.60
CA LEU A 57 -5.43 -1.68 -6.56
C LEU A 57 -4.93 -3.11 -6.44
N VAL A 58 -4.56 -3.51 -5.24
CA VAL A 58 -4.07 -4.85 -4.96
C VAL A 58 -5.21 -5.71 -4.47
N GLU A 59 -5.56 -6.72 -5.27
CA GLU A 59 -6.71 -7.59 -5.00
C GLU A 59 -6.42 -9.02 -5.45
N THR A 60 -6.94 -9.98 -4.72
CA THR A 60 -6.90 -11.39 -5.15
C THR A 60 -7.70 -11.53 -6.46
N GLY A 61 -7.07 -12.09 -7.49
CA GLY A 61 -7.71 -12.21 -8.81
C GLY A 61 -7.71 -10.92 -9.63
N GLY A 62 -6.84 -9.97 -9.30
CA GLY A 62 -6.64 -8.77 -10.12
C GLY A 62 -6.24 -9.10 -11.56
N ALA A 63 -6.46 -8.16 -12.47
CA ALA A 63 -6.31 -8.36 -13.91
C ALA A 63 -4.86 -8.66 -14.35
N HIS A 64 -3.88 -8.17 -13.61
CA HIS A 64 -2.46 -8.30 -13.95
C HIS A 64 -1.68 -8.88 -12.79
N LEU A 65 -0.58 -9.58 -13.08
CA LEU A 65 0.39 -9.92 -12.05
C LEU A 65 1.12 -8.65 -11.61
N TYR A 66 1.37 -8.55 -10.31
CA TYR A 66 2.07 -7.38 -9.74
C TYR A 66 3.44 -7.13 -10.39
N SER A 67 4.09 -8.19 -10.87
CA SER A 67 5.41 -8.12 -11.51
C SER A 67 5.37 -7.68 -12.99
N GLU A 68 4.20 -7.65 -13.60
CA GLU A 68 4.02 -7.25 -15.01
C GLU A 68 3.84 -5.74 -15.17
N MET A 69 3.56 -5.03 -14.07
CA MET A 69 3.33 -3.60 -14.13
C MET A 69 4.66 -2.83 -14.16
N ASN A 70 4.67 -1.74 -14.89
CA ASN A 70 5.81 -0.81 -14.91
C ASN A 70 5.54 0.31 -13.90
N TYR A 71 6.05 0.17 -12.69
CA TYR A 71 5.85 1.15 -11.63
C TYR A 71 6.73 2.38 -11.84
N GLN A 72 6.21 3.52 -11.41
CA GLN A 72 6.91 4.80 -11.52
C GLN A 72 6.91 5.51 -10.16
N ALA A 73 7.87 6.39 -9.96
CA ALA A 73 7.90 7.24 -8.78
C ALA A 73 6.60 8.05 -8.72
N GLY A 74 6.00 8.13 -7.52
CA GLY A 74 4.73 8.80 -7.32
C GLY A 74 3.49 7.91 -7.49
N ASP A 75 3.65 6.65 -7.91
CA ASP A 75 2.53 5.71 -7.96
C ASP A 75 2.00 5.41 -6.56
N TYR A 76 0.70 5.20 -6.48
CA TYR A 76 0.01 4.79 -5.26
C TYR A 76 -0.40 3.32 -5.36
N LEU A 77 -0.12 2.57 -4.29
CA LEU A 77 -0.53 1.18 -4.14
C LEU A 77 -1.65 1.14 -3.10
N VAL A 78 -2.81 0.66 -3.48
CA VAL A 78 -4.02 0.66 -2.66
C VAL A 78 -4.35 -0.76 -2.24
N PHE A 79 -4.49 -0.97 -0.94
CA PHE A 79 -4.78 -2.26 -0.33
C PHE A 79 -6.10 -2.19 0.43
N GLY A 80 -6.87 -3.26 0.37
CA GLY A 80 -8.09 -3.39 1.16
C GLY A 80 -7.80 -3.82 2.59
N SER A 81 -8.81 -3.73 3.44
CA SER A 81 -8.74 -4.28 4.80
C SER A 81 -8.62 -5.80 4.76
N GLU A 82 -8.07 -6.38 5.82
CA GLU A 82 -7.89 -7.84 5.93
C GLU A 82 -9.20 -8.60 5.90
N THR A 83 -10.29 -7.99 6.39
CA THR A 83 -11.61 -8.64 6.53
C THR A 83 -12.53 -8.38 5.35
N ARG A 84 -12.47 -7.20 4.73
CA ARG A 84 -13.44 -6.78 3.70
C ARG A 84 -12.86 -6.64 2.31
N GLY A 85 -11.54 -6.51 2.19
CA GLY A 85 -10.91 -6.19 0.92
C GLY A 85 -11.28 -4.78 0.43
N LEU A 86 -11.16 -4.56 -0.87
CA LEU A 86 -11.53 -3.31 -1.52
C LEU A 86 -13.02 -3.32 -1.91
N ALA A 87 -13.64 -2.15 -1.90
CA ALA A 87 -15.05 -2.02 -2.29
C ALA A 87 -15.26 -2.43 -3.75
N PRO A 88 -16.34 -3.18 -4.08
CA PRO A 88 -16.62 -3.62 -5.45
C PRO A 88 -16.70 -2.48 -6.47
N GLU A 89 -17.25 -1.35 -6.10
CA GLU A 89 -17.34 -0.18 -6.98
C GLU A 89 -15.96 0.37 -7.32
N LEU A 90 -15.06 0.36 -6.36
CA LEU A 90 -13.69 0.80 -6.56
C LEU A 90 -12.93 -0.12 -7.51
N LEU A 91 -13.07 -1.43 -7.31
CA LEU A 91 -12.47 -2.44 -8.19
C LEU A 91 -12.98 -2.33 -9.62
N LYS A 92 -14.26 -2.02 -9.80
CA LYS A 92 -14.85 -1.82 -11.12
C LYS A 92 -14.32 -0.57 -11.80
N THR A 93 -14.24 0.53 -11.06
CA THR A 93 -13.74 1.81 -11.59
C THR A 93 -12.29 1.70 -12.08
N TYR A 94 -11.46 0.97 -11.35
CA TYR A 94 -10.05 0.81 -11.64
C TYR A 94 -9.69 -0.59 -12.13
N GLU A 95 -10.60 -1.25 -12.82
CA GLU A 95 -10.47 -2.65 -13.25
C GLU A 95 -9.14 -2.93 -13.97
N ASP A 96 -8.73 -2.05 -14.88
CA ASP A 96 -7.50 -2.20 -15.67
C ASP A 96 -6.23 -1.95 -14.85
N PHE A 97 -6.37 -1.44 -13.63
CA PHE A 97 -5.27 -1.12 -12.74
C PHE A 97 -5.25 -2.03 -11.50
N THR A 98 -5.94 -3.16 -11.57
CA THR A 98 -5.87 -4.15 -10.49
C THR A 98 -4.71 -5.11 -10.69
N VAL A 99 -3.99 -5.38 -9.61
CA VAL A 99 -2.84 -6.28 -9.62
C VAL A 99 -3.01 -7.35 -8.56
N THR A 100 -2.45 -8.51 -8.82
CA THR A 100 -2.54 -9.67 -7.92
C THR A 100 -1.17 -10.28 -7.68
N LEU A 101 -0.98 -10.84 -6.48
CA LEU A 101 0.14 -11.71 -6.19
C LEU A 101 -0.27 -13.16 -6.47
N PRO A 102 0.54 -13.94 -7.19
CA PRO A 102 0.26 -15.36 -7.35
C PRO A 102 0.38 -16.07 -6.00
N GLN A 103 -0.57 -16.93 -5.71
CA GLN A 103 -0.58 -17.69 -4.45
C GLN A 103 -1.20 -19.08 -4.68
N ARG A 104 -0.86 -20.02 -3.80
CA ARG A 104 -1.36 -21.40 -3.85
C ARG A 104 -1.89 -21.80 -2.48
N ASN A 105 -2.99 -22.55 -2.47
CA ASN A 105 -3.54 -23.21 -1.28
C ASN A 105 -3.91 -22.27 -0.12
N VAL A 106 -4.07 -20.99 -0.38
CA VAL A 106 -4.52 -20.00 0.61
C VAL A 106 -5.52 -19.05 -0.05
N ARG A 107 -6.40 -18.45 0.76
CA ARG A 107 -7.36 -17.46 0.25
C ARG A 107 -6.69 -16.13 -0.06
N SER A 108 -5.84 -15.70 0.84
CA SER A 108 -5.10 -14.45 0.74
C SER A 108 -3.84 -14.53 1.58
N LEU A 109 -2.84 -13.77 1.18
CA LEU A 109 -1.65 -13.56 1.98
C LEU A 109 -1.94 -12.54 3.08
N ASN A 110 -1.17 -12.59 4.15
CA ASN A 110 -1.19 -11.55 5.18
C ASN A 110 -0.96 -10.18 4.55
N LEU A 111 -1.73 -9.19 4.98
CA LEU A 111 -1.70 -7.84 4.39
C LEU A 111 -0.30 -7.23 4.43
N SER A 112 0.38 -7.28 5.57
CA SER A 112 1.72 -6.69 5.70
C SER A 112 2.74 -7.37 4.79
N ASN A 113 2.63 -8.68 4.59
CA ASN A 113 3.48 -9.41 3.64
C ASN A 113 3.20 -8.98 2.20
N THR A 114 1.93 -8.85 1.85
CA THR A 114 1.51 -8.39 0.52
C THR A 114 2.05 -7.00 0.22
N VAL A 115 1.91 -6.09 1.16
CA VAL A 115 2.44 -4.72 1.04
C VAL A 115 3.96 -4.75 0.83
N ALA A 116 4.68 -5.53 1.64
CA ALA A 116 6.14 -5.64 1.52
C ALA A 116 6.58 -6.15 0.15
N ILE A 117 5.93 -7.20 -0.34
CA ILE A 117 6.27 -7.80 -1.63
C ILE A 117 6.11 -6.79 -2.78
N ILE A 118 4.96 -6.13 -2.85
CA ILE A 118 4.67 -5.21 -3.95
C ILE A 118 5.50 -3.93 -3.86
N VAL A 119 5.63 -3.36 -2.67
CA VAL A 119 6.41 -2.13 -2.47
C VAL A 119 7.87 -2.35 -2.85
N TYR A 120 8.46 -3.47 -2.43
CA TYR A 120 9.84 -3.79 -2.81
C TYR A 120 9.99 -4.08 -4.30
N GLU A 121 9.01 -4.70 -4.94
CA GLU A 121 9.04 -4.87 -6.40
C GLU A 121 8.99 -3.52 -7.12
N ALA A 122 8.11 -2.63 -6.72
CA ALA A 122 8.05 -1.29 -7.29
C ALA A 122 9.37 -0.53 -7.10
N TRP A 123 9.94 -0.61 -5.92
CA TRP A 123 11.20 0.06 -5.61
C TRP A 123 12.38 -0.56 -6.35
N ARG A 124 12.39 -1.89 -6.49
CA ARG A 124 13.39 -2.58 -7.33
C ARG A 124 13.36 -2.07 -8.77
N GLN A 125 12.18 -1.89 -9.34
CA GLN A 125 12.04 -1.35 -10.71
C GLN A 125 12.58 0.08 -10.83
N LEU A 126 12.60 0.83 -9.74
CA LEU A 126 13.16 2.17 -9.66
C LEU A 126 14.66 2.16 -9.26
N ASP A 127 15.33 1.00 -9.39
CA ASP A 127 16.73 0.80 -9.02
C ASP A 127 17.04 1.22 -7.57
N PHE A 128 16.09 1.02 -6.67
CA PHE A 128 16.20 1.42 -5.26
C PHE A 128 16.64 2.87 -5.10
N CYS A 129 16.03 3.77 -5.90
CA CYS A 129 16.32 5.19 -5.85
C CYS A 129 16.23 5.73 -4.42
N ASP A 130 17.02 6.77 -4.12
CA ASP A 130 17.13 7.42 -2.82
C ASP A 130 17.74 6.57 -1.70
N VAL A 131 18.20 5.35 -2.00
CA VAL A 131 19.08 4.64 -1.07
C VAL A 131 20.43 5.33 -1.09
N LYS A 132 20.77 5.99 -0.01
CA LYS A 132 22.12 6.42 0.22
C LYS A 132 22.98 5.15 0.35
N ASN A 133 23.95 5.01 -0.52
CA ASN A 133 24.92 3.91 -0.46
C ASN A 133 25.63 3.93 0.90
N SER A 134 25.05 3.24 1.87
CA SER A 134 25.59 3.10 3.22
C SER A 134 26.09 1.68 3.48
N PHE A 135 26.41 0.95 2.44
CA PHE A 135 26.97 -0.38 2.56
C PHE A 135 28.48 -0.34 2.33
#